data_62966ea0f5cec0d3454e2e4cae5df2c8
#
_entry.id   62966ea0f5cec0d3454e2e4cae5df2c8
#
_cell.length_a   1.000
_cell.length_b   1.000
_cell.length_c   1.000
_cell.angle_alpha   90.00
_cell.angle_beta   90.00
_cell.angle_gamma   90.00
#
_symmetry.space_group_name_H-M   'P 1'
#
loop_
_entity.id
_entity.type
_entity.pdbx_description
1 polymer ?
#
loop_
_entity_poly.entity_id
_entity_poly.type
_entity_poly.pdbx_seq_one_letter_code
_entity_poly.pdbx_strand_id
1 'polypeptide(L)'
;MMSSMQREAARYDLIRDFYLDVVGMEVGREPTAAALLDLLGDVRGMRVLDVACGHGRIARELARRGARVAGVDISEVLLDRARATEIGDPLGITYLNVDATSSRALAGETFDGVACNHGLADIDDLDGAVATVARVLRPDGRFVFSILHPCFPGWDEDAPSSWPRGEGYYAEGWWLARNPGIRGKVGSNHRTLSTYLNTLVRHHLTIDEVAEPAPTPRMRARQLAAQPDAGPPPVFFVVRCRRV
;
A
#
# COMPACT_ATOMS: atom_id res chain seq x y z
N MET A 1 -14.46 -1.93 -23.97
CA MET A 1 -13.30 -2.10 -23.06
C MET A 1 -13.42 -1.03 -22.00
N MET A 2 -13.53 -1.41 -20.72
CA MET A 2 -13.47 -0.44 -19.61
C MET A 2 -12.10 0.23 -19.60
N SER A 3 -12.02 1.52 -19.25
CA SER A 3 -10.73 2.20 -19.05
C SER A 3 -9.95 1.55 -17.91
N SER A 4 -8.63 1.72 -17.84
CA SER A 4 -7.81 1.21 -16.73
C SER A 4 -8.36 1.68 -15.38
N MET A 5 -8.72 2.94 -15.26
CA MET A 5 -9.36 3.57 -14.11
C MET A 5 -10.64 2.85 -13.63
N GLN A 6 -11.54 2.50 -14.57
CA GLN A 6 -12.77 1.79 -14.23
C GLN A 6 -12.52 0.35 -13.75
N ARG A 7 -11.41 -0.27 -14.18
CA ARG A 7 -11.03 -1.62 -13.74
C ARG A 7 -10.50 -1.63 -12.29
N GLU A 8 -9.72 -0.64 -11.90
CA GLU A 8 -9.16 -0.56 -10.53
C GLU A 8 -10.25 -0.24 -9.50
N ALA A 9 -11.09 0.76 -9.74
CA ALA A 9 -12.20 1.11 -8.86
C ALA A 9 -13.17 -0.08 -8.69
N ALA A 10 -13.53 -0.74 -9.79
CA ALA A 10 -14.45 -1.89 -9.75
C ALA A 10 -13.92 -3.08 -8.95
N ARG A 11 -12.59 -3.28 -8.85
CA ARG A 11 -12.03 -4.44 -8.12
C ARG A 11 -12.39 -4.43 -6.65
N TYR A 12 -12.13 -3.33 -5.94
CA TYR A 12 -12.40 -3.23 -4.50
C TYR A 12 -13.87 -2.96 -4.19
N ASP A 13 -14.58 -2.26 -5.05
CA ASP A 13 -16.01 -2.01 -4.90
C ASP A 13 -16.83 -3.30 -4.87
N LEU A 14 -16.41 -4.31 -5.67
CA LEU A 14 -17.06 -5.62 -5.73
C LEU A 14 -16.86 -6.46 -4.47
N ILE A 15 -15.86 -6.16 -3.65
CA ILE A 15 -15.50 -6.96 -2.47
C ILE A 15 -15.51 -6.14 -1.17
N ARG A 16 -16.14 -4.96 -1.17
CA ARG A 16 -16.13 -4.02 -0.06
C ARG A 16 -16.32 -4.67 1.31
N ASP A 17 -17.42 -5.40 1.47
CA ASP A 17 -17.78 -5.97 2.79
C ASP A 17 -16.75 -7.00 3.24
N PHE A 18 -16.34 -7.88 2.34
CA PHE A 18 -15.26 -8.84 2.61
C PHE A 18 -13.94 -8.14 2.97
N TYR A 19 -13.58 -7.06 2.24
CA TYR A 19 -12.36 -6.31 2.51
C TYR A 19 -12.40 -5.66 3.90
N LEU A 20 -13.51 -5.03 4.26
CA LEU A 20 -13.69 -4.38 5.57
C LEU A 20 -13.64 -5.39 6.72
N ASP A 21 -14.20 -6.59 6.54
CA ASP A 21 -14.17 -7.66 7.54
C ASP A 21 -12.74 -8.20 7.75
N VAL A 22 -11.98 -8.37 6.66
CA VAL A 22 -10.61 -8.92 6.72
C VAL A 22 -9.60 -7.92 7.23
N VAL A 23 -9.66 -6.66 6.74
CA VAL A 23 -8.64 -5.65 7.04
C VAL A 23 -8.94 -4.92 8.36
N GLY A 24 -10.21 -4.61 8.64
CA GLY A 24 -10.61 -3.91 9.85
C GLY A 24 -9.97 -2.53 10.02
N MET A 25 -10.20 -1.90 11.17
CA MET A 25 -9.65 -0.56 11.48
C MET A 25 -8.36 -0.61 12.31
N GLU A 26 -8.04 -1.75 12.94
CA GLU A 26 -6.88 -1.85 13.82
C GLU A 26 -5.57 -1.97 13.03
N VAL A 27 -4.69 -0.98 13.19
CA VAL A 27 -3.37 -0.93 12.54
C VAL A 27 -2.36 -1.83 13.24
N GLY A 28 -2.44 -1.98 14.56
CA GLY A 28 -1.44 -2.67 15.38
C GLY A 28 -1.30 -4.18 15.15
N ARG A 29 -2.21 -4.81 14.40
CA ARG A 29 -2.15 -6.24 14.05
C ARG A 29 -1.43 -6.52 12.75
N GLU A 30 -1.06 -5.51 12.00
CA GLU A 30 -0.43 -5.64 10.69
C GLU A 30 1.03 -5.16 10.74
N PRO A 31 2.01 -6.06 10.55
CA PRO A 31 3.43 -5.72 10.65
C PRO A 31 3.87 -4.63 9.68
N THR A 32 3.29 -4.59 8.47
CA THR A 32 3.59 -3.57 7.46
C THR A 32 3.16 -2.18 7.87
N ALA A 33 1.96 -2.06 8.45
CA ALA A 33 1.45 -0.77 8.89
C ALA A 33 2.29 -0.22 10.06
N ALA A 34 2.67 -1.07 11.02
CA ALA A 34 3.56 -0.68 12.11
C ALA A 34 4.91 -0.19 11.56
N ALA A 35 5.58 -0.98 10.71
CA ALA A 35 6.86 -0.62 10.13
C ALA A 35 6.77 0.65 9.25
N LEU A 36 5.70 0.81 8.47
CA LEU A 36 5.45 2.01 7.66
C LEU A 36 5.37 3.26 8.54
N LEU A 37 4.62 3.19 9.64
CA LEU A 37 4.47 4.31 10.56
C LEU A 37 5.77 4.62 11.32
N ASP A 38 6.54 3.59 11.69
CA ASP A 38 7.84 3.74 12.34
C ASP A 38 8.87 4.38 11.40
N LEU A 39 8.93 3.93 10.14
CA LEU A 39 9.79 4.51 9.12
C LEU A 39 9.39 5.94 8.75
N LEU A 40 8.11 6.28 8.76
CA LEU A 40 7.66 7.65 8.54
C LEU A 40 8.11 8.56 9.70
N GLY A 41 8.21 8.02 10.91
CA GLY A 41 8.73 8.67 12.10
C GLY A 41 7.75 9.65 12.75
N ASP A 42 8.27 10.69 13.40
CA ASP A 42 7.42 11.73 14.01
C ASP A 42 6.75 12.57 12.89
N VAL A 43 5.41 12.54 12.89
CA VAL A 43 4.56 13.23 11.91
C VAL A 43 3.81 14.41 12.52
N ARG A 44 4.07 14.78 13.77
CA ARG A 44 3.38 15.84 14.51
C ARG A 44 3.49 17.18 13.79
N GLY A 45 2.33 17.77 13.45
CA GLY A 45 2.24 19.02 12.70
C GLY A 45 2.56 18.91 11.21
N MET A 46 3.03 17.76 10.71
CA MET A 46 3.30 17.53 9.30
C MET A 46 2.02 17.45 8.49
N ARG A 47 2.09 17.87 7.23
CA ARG A 47 1.08 17.52 6.21
C ARG A 47 1.45 16.18 5.60
N VAL A 48 0.58 15.19 5.75
CA VAL A 48 0.83 13.83 5.25
C VAL A 48 -0.26 13.42 4.27
N LEU A 49 0.15 12.84 3.14
CA LEU A 49 -0.73 12.22 2.16
C LEU A 49 -0.74 10.71 2.37
N ASP A 50 -1.94 10.10 2.45
CA ASP A 50 -2.11 8.66 2.41
C ASP A 50 -2.64 8.27 1.02
N VAL A 51 -1.79 7.62 0.22
CA VAL A 51 -2.10 7.20 -1.17
C VAL A 51 -2.67 5.79 -1.17
N ALA A 52 -3.76 5.58 -1.91
CA ALA A 52 -4.56 4.37 -1.87
C ALA A 52 -5.05 4.08 -0.44
N CYS A 53 -5.64 5.10 0.18
CA CYS A 53 -5.99 5.10 1.61
C CYS A 53 -7.13 4.14 1.97
N GLY A 54 -7.89 3.64 0.99
CA GLY A 54 -9.05 2.78 1.18
C GLY A 54 -10.07 3.40 2.13
N HIS A 55 -10.46 2.65 3.16
CA HIS A 55 -11.39 3.12 4.20
C HIS A 55 -10.74 3.99 5.31
N GLY A 56 -9.50 4.48 5.07
CA GLY A 56 -8.87 5.51 5.89
C GLY A 56 -8.10 5.03 7.13
N ARG A 57 -7.76 3.76 7.24
CA ARG A 57 -7.13 3.17 8.42
C ARG A 57 -5.78 3.81 8.76
N ILE A 58 -4.88 3.92 7.79
CA ILE A 58 -3.55 4.55 7.96
C ILE A 58 -3.71 6.06 8.15
N ALA A 59 -4.56 6.71 7.34
CA ALA A 59 -4.85 8.14 7.48
C ALA A 59 -5.27 8.50 8.92
N ARG A 60 -6.17 7.72 9.52
CA ARG A 60 -6.64 7.95 10.89
C ARG A 60 -5.54 7.74 11.94
N GLU A 61 -4.69 6.75 11.76
CA GLU A 61 -3.56 6.54 12.66
C GLU A 61 -2.55 7.70 12.58
N LEU A 62 -2.26 8.19 11.37
CA LEU A 62 -1.41 9.37 11.18
C LEU A 62 -2.01 10.63 11.82
N ALA A 63 -3.32 10.83 11.69
CA ALA A 63 -4.00 11.95 12.33
C ALA A 63 -3.96 11.86 13.87
N ARG A 64 -4.16 10.67 14.45
CA ARG A 64 -4.00 10.45 15.91
C ARG A 64 -2.58 10.73 16.39
N ARG A 65 -1.58 10.56 15.53
CA ARG A 65 -0.17 10.93 15.80
C ARG A 65 0.11 12.42 15.59
N GLY A 66 -0.91 13.21 15.29
CA GLY A 66 -0.84 14.66 15.18
C GLY A 66 -0.50 15.21 13.80
N ALA A 67 -0.58 14.40 12.74
CA ALA A 67 -0.45 14.87 11.37
C ALA A 67 -1.74 15.55 10.87
N ARG A 68 -1.60 16.48 9.92
CA ARG A 68 -2.69 16.98 9.09
C ARG A 68 -2.77 16.11 7.84
N VAL A 69 -3.80 15.30 7.72
CA VAL A 69 -3.84 14.21 6.74
C VAL A 69 -4.82 14.49 5.61
N ALA A 70 -4.39 14.21 4.39
CA ALA A 70 -5.26 13.97 3.24
C ALA A 70 -5.13 12.50 2.82
N GLY A 71 -6.27 11.83 2.60
CA GLY A 71 -6.31 10.48 2.06
C GLY A 71 -6.87 10.50 0.63
N VAL A 72 -6.23 9.79 -0.27
CA VAL A 72 -6.70 9.66 -1.66
C VAL A 72 -6.87 8.20 -2.05
N ASP A 73 -7.96 7.90 -2.74
CA ASP A 73 -8.24 6.58 -3.28
C ASP A 73 -9.08 6.72 -4.57
N ILE A 74 -9.03 5.72 -5.42
CA ILE A 74 -9.86 5.65 -6.62
C ILE A 74 -11.24 5.04 -6.35
N SER A 75 -11.38 4.24 -5.27
CA SER A 75 -12.62 3.61 -4.84
C SER A 75 -13.49 4.58 -4.05
N GLU A 76 -14.54 5.10 -4.67
CA GLU A 76 -15.50 5.96 -3.99
C GLU A 76 -16.23 5.21 -2.85
N VAL A 77 -16.48 3.93 -3.04
CA VAL A 77 -17.15 3.08 -2.05
C VAL A 77 -16.33 2.94 -0.76
N LEU A 78 -15.01 2.80 -0.86
CA LEU A 78 -14.14 2.79 0.32
C LEU A 78 -14.01 4.18 0.95
N LEU A 79 -13.95 5.23 0.13
CA LEU A 79 -13.92 6.61 0.61
C LEU A 79 -15.20 7.01 1.34
N ASP A 80 -16.37 6.54 0.91
CA ASP A 80 -17.64 6.75 1.62
C ASP A 80 -17.59 6.14 3.03
N ARG A 81 -16.97 4.97 3.17
CA ARG A 81 -16.73 4.37 4.49
C ARG A 81 -15.77 5.20 5.32
N ALA A 82 -14.67 5.71 4.72
CA ALA A 82 -13.72 6.58 5.40
C ALA A 82 -14.38 7.88 5.88
N ARG A 83 -15.17 8.54 5.02
CA ARG A 83 -15.92 9.76 5.35
C ARG A 83 -16.98 9.53 6.43
N ALA A 84 -17.71 8.41 6.36
CA ALA A 84 -18.70 8.06 7.38
C ALA A 84 -18.01 7.84 8.75
N THR A 85 -16.84 7.23 8.78
CA THR A 85 -16.05 7.07 10.01
C THR A 85 -15.55 8.43 10.53
N GLU A 86 -15.13 9.34 9.63
CA GLU A 86 -14.66 10.68 9.98
C GLU A 86 -15.79 11.56 10.54
N ILE A 87 -17.00 11.40 10.04
CA ILE A 87 -18.20 12.08 10.61
C ILE A 87 -18.47 11.60 12.04
N GLY A 88 -18.35 10.30 12.30
CA GLY A 88 -18.64 9.72 13.62
C GLY A 88 -17.55 9.94 14.67
N ASP A 89 -16.29 10.03 14.24
CA ASP A 89 -15.10 10.23 15.09
C ASP A 89 -14.13 11.16 14.34
N PRO A 90 -14.35 12.49 14.36
CA PRO A 90 -13.60 13.43 13.54
C PRO A 90 -12.17 13.62 14.01
N LEU A 91 -11.23 13.49 13.08
CA LEU A 91 -9.80 13.74 13.26
C LEU A 91 -9.27 14.85 12.31
N GLY A 92 -10.15 15.48 11.53
CA GLY A 92 -9.80 16.54 10.58
C GLY A 92 -9.20 16.04 9.29
N ILE A 93 -9.49 14.82 8.88
CA ILE A 93 -8.94 14.19 7.66
C ILE A 93 -9.79 14.58 6.46
N THR A 94 -9.13 14.97 5.37
CA THR A 94 -9.78 15.17 4.07
C THR A 94 -9.63 13.94 3.19
N TYR A 95 -10.75 13.38 2.70
CA TYR A 95 -10.75 12.23 1.79
C TYR A 95 -11.20 12.64 0.40
N LEU A 96 -10.36 12.38 -0.61
CA LEU A 96 -10.55 12.78 -2.00
C LEU A 96 -10.55 11.58 -2.93
N ASN A 97 -11.53 11.52 -3.85
CA ASN A 97 -11.52 10.55 -4.93
C ASN A 97 -10.57 11.03 -6.03
N VAL A 98 -9.38 10.46 -6.05
CA VAL A 98 -8.28 10.87 -6.95
C VAL A 98 -7.56 9.64 -7.45
N ASP A 99 -7.36 9.57 -8.77
CA ASP A 99 -6.43 8.65 -9.40
C ASP A 99 -4.99 9.16 -9.19
N ALA A 100 -4.22 8.46 -8.36
CA ALA A 100 -2.84 8.82 -8.04
C ALA A 100 -1.90 8.72 -9.26
N THR A 101 -2.31 8.09 -10.35
CA THR A 101 -1.51 7.99 -11.58
C THR A 101 -1.66 9.20 -12.49
N SER A 102 -2.66 10.04 -12.26
CA SER A 102 -2.94 11.20 -13.09
C SER A 102 -1.87 12.29 -12.92
N SER A 103 -1.32 12.78 -14.02
CA SER A 103 -0.36 13.90 -14.00
C SER A 103 -0.94 15.19 -13.40
N ARG A 104 -2.25 15.31 -13.26
CA ARG A 104 -2.96 16.43 -12.65
C ARG A 104 -3.42 16.13 -11.22
N ALA A 105 -3.22 14.90 -10.73
CA ALA A 105 -3.59 14.54 -9.37
C ALA A 105 -2.94 15.50 -8.37
N LEU A 106 -3.73 16.05 -7.46
CA LEU A 106 -3.24 16.93 -6.38
C LEU A 106 -2.39 18.13 -6.88
N ALA A 107 -2.74 18.70 -8.03
CA ALA A 107 -1.99 19.84 -8.62
C ALA A 107 -1.96 21.01 -7.64
N GLY A 108 -0.75 21.55 -7.36
CA GLY A 108 -0.55 22.65 -6.42
C GLY A 108 -0.46 22.24 -4.94
N GLU A 109 -0.72 20.97 -4.60
CA GLU A 109 -0.56 20.47 -3.24
C GLU A 109 0.89 20.07 -2.95
N THR A 110 1.29 20.24 -1.68
CA THR A 110 2.60 19.78 -1.19
C THR A 110 2.47 19.15 0.18
N PHE A 111 3.27 18.11 0.44
CA PHE A 111 3.25 17.32 1.66
C PHE A 111 4.66 17.14 2.22
N ASP A 112 4.76 17.07 3.55
CA ASP A 112 5.98 16.76 4.28
C ASP A 112 6.29 15.26 4.24
N GLY A 113 5.24 14.44 4.16
CA GLY A 113 5.32 12.99 4.07
C GLY A 113 4.22 12.39 3.20
N VAL A 114 4.51 11.26 2.60
CA VAL A 114 3.56 10.43 1.85
C VAL A 114 3.64 9.00 2.35
N ALA A 115 2.50 8.40 2.61
CA ALA A 115 2.35 6.99 2.97
C ALA A 115 1.59 6.24 1.87
N CYS A 116 1.94 4.97 1.64
CA CYS A 116 1.17 4.08 0.76
C CYS A 116 1.26 2.64 1.28
N ASN A 117 0.24 2.19 2.01
CA ASN A 117 0.24 0.83 2.58
C ASN A 117 -0.40 -0.16 1.62
N HIS A 118 0.40 -1.03 1.01
CA HIS A 118 0.04 -2.05 0.00
C HIS A 118 -0.50 -1.50 -1.33
N GLY A 119 -0.79 -0.21 -1.47
CA GLY A 119 -1.46 0.35 -2.64
C GLY A 119 -0.67 0.25 -3.93
N LEU A 120 0.67 0.37 -3.89
CA LEU A 120 1.49 0.33 -5.11
C LEU A 120 1.40 -1.01 -5.88
N ALA A 121 1.07 -2.10 -5.20
CA ALA A 121 0.84 -3.38 -5.84
C ALA A 121 -0.55 -3.48 -6.51
N ASP A 122 -1.47 -2.61 -6.13
CA ASP A 122 -2.83 -2.54 -6.68
C ASP A 122 -2.95 -1.56 -7.84
N ILE A 123 -2.05 -0.58 -7.91
CA ILE A 123 -2.00 0.45 -8.96
C ILE A 123 -1.33 -0.12 -10.21
N ASP A 124 -2.02 -0.07 -11.38
CA ASP A 124 -1.50 -0.61 -12.63
C ASP A 124 -0.34 0.23 -13.19
N ASP A 125 -0.42 1.56 -13.13
CA ASP A 125 0.64 2.48 -13.54
C ASP A 125 1.51 2.91 -12.34
N LEU A 126 2.51 2.08 -12.03
CA LEU A 126 3.48 2.37 -10.97
C LEU A 126 4.25 3.67 -11.23
N ASP A 127 4.65 3.91 -12.48
CA ASP A 127 5.46 5.08 -12.86
C ASP A 127 4.68 6.38 -12.64
N GLY A 128 3.42 6.43 -13.09
CA GLY A 128 2.53 7.57 -12.88
C GLY A 128 2.25 7.84 -11.39
N ALA A 129 2.05 6.78 -10.59
CA ALA A 129 1.84 6.92 -9.15
C ALA A 129 3.09 7.49 -8.44
N VAL A 130 4.28 6.95 -8.75
CA VAL A 130 5.54 7.42 -8.16
C VAL A 130 5.88 8.84 -8.64
N ALA A 131 5.60 9.17 -9.91
CA ALA A 131 5.73 10.54 -10.44
C ALA A 131 4.86 11.54 -9.65
N THR A 132 3.61 11.16 -9.34
CA THR A 132 2.71 11.99 -8.52
C THR A 132 3.28 12.18 -7.12
N VAL A 133 3.71 11.08 -6.46
CA VAL A 133 4.34 11.17 -5.13
C VAL A 133 5.54 12.11 -5.15
N ALA A 134 6.46 11.93 -6.09
CA ALA A 134 7.65 12.78 -6.21
C ALA A 134 7.31 14.27 -6.42
N ARG A 135 6.25 14.55 -7.19
CA ARG A 135 5.80 15.92 -7.47
C ARG A 135 5.21 16.60 -6.25
N VAL A 136 4.40 15.91 -5.46
CA VAL A 136 3.70 16.49 -4.30
C VAL A 136 4.54 16.49 -3.01
N LEU A 137 5.60 15.71 -2.97
CA LEU A 137 6.50 15.65 -1.82
C LEU A 137 7.43 16.86 -1.82
N ARG A 138 7.62 17.50 -0.68
CA ARG A 138 8.59 18.59 -0.52
C ARG A 138 10.03 18.07 -0.67
N PRO A 139 11.00 18.92 -0.98
CA PRO A 139 12.42 18.59 -0.80
C PRO A 139 12.64 18.05 0.63
N ASP A 140 13.46 17.02 0.79
CA ASP A 140 13.70 16.27 2.03
C ASP A 140 12.47 15.58 2.64
N GLY A 141 11.31 15.68 2.00
CA GLY A 141 10.09 14.97 2.39
C GLY A 141 10.26 13.45 2.32
N ARG A 142 9.49 12.73 3.14
CA ARG A 142 9.58 11.27 3.26
C ARG A 142 8.45 10.59 2.51
N PHE A 143 8.78 9.64 1.66
CA PHE A 143 7.82 8.69 1.10
C PHE A 143 8.06 7.32 1.70
N VAL A 144 7.03 6.74 2.34
CA VAL A 144 7.10 5.39 2.86
C VAL A 144 5.99 4.54 2.26
N PHE A 145 6.36 3.41 1.68
CA PHE A 145 5.38 2.46 1.17
C PHE A 145 5.68 1.03 1.63
N SER A 146 4.63 0.21 1.66
CA SER A 146 4.73 -1.22 1.91
C SER A 146 4.15 -2.01 0.75
N ILE A 147 4.72 -3.18 0.49
CA ILE A 147 4.24 -4.16 -0.49
C ILE A 147 4.44 -5.57 0.05
N LEU A 148 3.81 -6.56 -0.57
CA LEU A 148 4.25 -7.95 -0.45
C LEU A 148 5.66 -8.06 -1.00
N HIS A 149 6.50 -8.88 -0.35
CA HIS A 149 7.90 -8.99 -0.74
C HIS A 149 8.03 -9.58 -2.16
N PRO A 150 8.60 -8.86 -3.14
CA PRO A 150 8.59 -9.30 -4.53
C PRO A 150 9.31 -10.64 -4.77
N CYS A 151 10.34 -10.93 -3.99
CA CYS A 151 11.18 -12.13 -4.19
C CYS A 151 10.57 -13.42 -3.61
N PHE A 152 9.49 -13.34 -2.82
CA PHE A 152 8.92 -14.51 -2.13
C PHE A 152 7.45 -14.70 -2.48
N PRO A 153 7.09 -15.77 -3.22
CA PRO A 153 5.74 -15.97 -3.76
C PRO A 153 4.70 -16.43 -2.72
N GLY A 154 5.14 -16.73 -1.49
CA GLY A 154 4.31 -17.44 -0.52
C GLY A 154 4.41 -18.98 -0.72
N TRP A 155 3.92 -19.76 0.22
CA TRP A 155 4.15 -21.22 0.30
C TRP A 155 2.89 -22.06 0.48
N ASP A 156 1.75 -21.52 0.82
CA ASP A 156 0.51 -22.29 0.83
C ASP A 156 -0.57 -21.59 -0.01
N GLU A 157 -1.64 -22.33 -0.33
CA GLU A 157 -2.75 -21.82 -1.16
C GLU A 157 -3.50 -20.66 -0.47
N ASP A 158 -3.46 -20.60 0.87
CA ASP A 158 -4.09 -19.58 1.69
C ASP A 158 -3.15 -18.42 2.06
N ALA A 159 -1.84 -18.57 1.83
CA ALA A 159 -0.87 -17.51 2.15
C ALA A 159 -0.88 -16.40 1.11
N PRO A 160 -0.63 -15.14 1.52
CA PRO A 160 -0.37 -14.08 0.56
C PRO A 160 0.80 -14.46 -0.34
N SER A 161 0.63 -14.37 -1.66
CA SER A 161 1.73 -14.53 -2.60
C SER A 161 2.05 -13.21 -3.27
N SER A 162 3.33 -12.99 -3.55
CA SER A 162 3.79 -11.80 -4.28
C SER A 162 3.71 -11.97 -5.79
N TRP A 163 3.66 -13.21 -6.28
CA TRP A 163 3.55 -13.57 -7.70
C TRP A 163 3.00 -15.00 -7.87
N PRO A 164 2.42 -15.35 -9.05
CA PRO A 164 1.82 -16.66 -9.29
C PRO A 164 2.87 -17.76 -9.31
N ARG A 165 2.56 -18.88 -8.66
CA ARG A 165 3.41 -20.07 -8.72
C ARG A 165 3.42 -20.63 -10.15
N GLY A 166 4.60 -21.04 -10.61
CA GLY A 166 4.80 -21.64 -11.93
C GLY A 166 5.16 -20.64 -13.03
N GLU A 167 4.86 -19.36 -12.89
CA GLU A 167 5.30 -18.33 -13.84
C GLU A 167 6.62 -17.69 -13.46
N GLY A 168 6.92 -17.65 -12.17
CA GLY A 168 8.21 -17.22 -11.63
C GLY A 168 8.33 -15.71 -11.42
N TYR A 169 9.42 -15.35 -10.78
CA TYR A 169 9.73 -13.99 -10.34
C TYR A 169 9.83 -12.95 -11.47
N TYR A 170 10.23 -13.38 -12.66
CA TYR A 170 10.45 -12.46 -13.79
C TYR A 170 9.21 -12.21 -14.64
N ALA A 171 8.11 -12.92 -14.38
CA ALA A 171 6.84 -12.72 -15.07
C ALA A 171 6.05 -11.58 -14.43
N GLU A 172 6.36 -10.34 -14.82
CA GLU A 172 5.69 -9.15 -14.32
C GLU A 172 4.30 -8.97 -14.95
N GLY A 173 3.37 -8.41 -14.17
CA GLY A 173 2.03 -8.09 -14.63
C GLY A 173 0.95 -8.38 -13.58
N TRP A 174 -0.28 -8.10 -13.97
CA TRP A 174 -1.43 -8.38 -13.11
C TRP A 174 -1.75 -9.88 -13.09
N TRP A 175 -2.04 -10.41 -11.92
CA TRP A 175 -2.41 -11.79 -11.70
C TRP A 175 -3.46 -11.93 -10.60
N LEU A 176 -4.19 -13.06 -10.61
CA LEU A 176 -5.21 -13.41 -9.63
C LEU A 176 -4.71 -14.61 -8.81
N ALA A 177 -4.64 -14.46 -7.49
CA ALA A 177 -4.25 -15.56 -6.62
C ALA A 177 -5.31 -16.66 -6.60
N ARG A 178 -4.91 -17.92 -6.40
CA ARG A 178 -5.84 -19.06 -6.30
C ARG A 178 -6.46 -19.22 -4.91
N ASN A 179 -6.08 -18.38 -3.94
CA ASN A 179 -6.59 -18.42 -2.58
C ASN A 179 -7.90 -17.61 -2.42
N PRO A 180 -8.70 -17.86 -1.36
CA PRO A 180 -9.94 -17.12 -1.11
C PRO A 180 -9.76 -15.72 -0.52
N GLY A 181 -8.51 -15.29 -0.28
CA GLY A 181 -8.18 -13.98 0.29
C GLY A 181 -8.39 -12.82 -0.67
N ILE A 182 -8.00 -11.61 -0.25
CA ILE A 182 -8.14 -10.38 -1.03
C ILE A 182 -7.52 -10.55 -2.43
N ARG A 183 -6.30 -11.08 -2.52
CA ARG A 183 -5.59 -11.27 -3.80
C ARG A 183 -6.24 -12.32 -4.73
N GLY A 184 -7.03 -13.22 -4.19
CA GLY A 184 -7.87 -14.15 -4.97
C GLY A 184 -9.14 -13.50 -5.53
N LYS A 185 -9.54 -12.34 -5.01
CA LYS A 185 -10.74 -11.62 -5.44
C LYS A 185 -10.43 -10.42 -6.34
N VAL A 186 -9.40 -9.64 -6.01
CA VAL A 186 -9.05 -8.42 -6.76
C VAL A 186 -7.75 -8.52 -7.54
N GLY A 187 -6.95 -9.56 -7.33
CA GLY A 187 -5.63 -9.70 -7.94
C GLY A 187 -4.58 -8.79 -7.33
N SER A 188 -3.46 -8.69 -8.03
CA SER A 188 -2.34 -7.80 -7.70
C SER A 188 -1.42 -7.66 -8.91
N ASN A 189 -0.68 -6.58 -9.00
CA ASN A 189 0.43 -6.47 -9.93
C ASN A 189 1.69 -7.05 -9.30
N HIS A 190 2.23 -8.12 -9.90
CA HIS A 190 3.57 -8.54 -9.61
C HIS A 190 4.57 -7.68 -10.39
N ARG A 191 5.57 -7.19 -9.69
CA ARG A 191 6.73 -6.49 -10.26
C ARG A 191 7.98 -6.97 -9.54
N THR A 192 9.08 -7.04 -10.27
CA THR A 192 10.37 -7.38 -9.66
C THR A 192 10.82 -6.27 -8.70
N LEU A 193 11.69 -6.62 -7.77
CA LEU A 193 12.30 -5.64 -6.87
C LEU A 193 12.99 -4.53 -7.67
N SER A 194 13.70 -4.89 -8.74
CA SER A 194 14.37 -3.93 -9.61
C SER A 194 13.39 -2.95 -10.28
N THR A 195 12.19 -3.37 -10.67
CA THR A 195 11.18 -2.49 -11.23
C THR A 195 10.71 -1.46 -10.21
N TYR A 196 10.43 -1.86 -8.97
CA TYR A 196 10.09 -0.90 -7.91
C TYR A 196 11.23 0.08 -7.65
N LEU A 197 12.45 -0.42 -7.39
CA LEU A 197 13.57 0.45 -7.00
C LEU A 197 14.01 1.40 -8.12
N ASN A 198 14.09 0.91 -9.36
CA ASN A 198 14.44 1.74 -10.51
C ASN A 198 13.38 2.81 -10.81
N THR A 199 12.10 2.55 -10.53
CA THR A 199 11.06 3.57 -10.66
C THR A 199 11.29 4.71 -9.65
N LEU A 200 11.64 4.41 -8.41
CA LEU A 200 11.98 5.43 -7.42
C LEU A 200 13.17 6.29 -7.88
N VAL A 201 14.23 5.64 -8.36
CA VAL A 201 15.44 6.33 -8.86
C VAL A 201 15.12 7.28 -10.03
N ARG A 202 14.30 6.83 -11.00
CA ARG A 202 13.88 7.68 -12.13
C ARG A 202 13.15 8.95 -11.70
N HIS A 203 12.43 8.89 -10.58
CA HIS A 203 11.69 10.03 -10.03
C HIS A 203 12.42 10.76 -8.89
N HIS A 204 13.76 10.61 -8.80
CA HIS A 204 14.61 11.30 -7.81
C HIS A 204 14.19 11.05 -6.36
N LEU A 205 13.71 9.85 -6.07
CA LEU A 205 13.41 9.38 -4.73
C LEU A 205 14.57 8.48 -4.26
N THR A 206 15.38 8.97 -3.34
CA THR A 206 16.52 8.23 -2.80
C THR A 206 16.08 7.37 -1.63
N ILE A 207 16.33 6.06 -1.71
CA ILE A 207 16.06 5.13 -0.62
C ILE A 207 17.06 5.39 0.51
N ASP A 208 16.56 5.61 1.71
CA ASP A 208 17.39 5.82 2.91
C ASP A 208 17.15 4.78 4.01
N GLU A 209 16.06 4.05 3.96
CA GLU A 209 15.80 2.96 4.91
C GLU A 209 14.86 1.91 4.31
N VAL A 210 15.07 0.64 4.69
CA VAL A 210 14.27 -0.50 4.28
C VAL A 210 13.99 -1.38 5.49
N ALA A 211 12.79 -1.95 5.58
CA ALA A 211 12.43 -2.93 6.59
C ALA A 211 11.74 -4.16 5.98
N GLU A 212 12.04 -5.32 6.53
CA GLU A 212 11.36 -6.58 6.26
C GLU A 212 10.68 -7.05 7.54
N PRO A 213 9.46 -6.58 7.83
CA PRO A 213 8.78 -6.90 9.08
C PRO A 213 8.57 -8.40 9.23
N ALA A 214 8.83 -8.91 10.43
CA ALA A 214 8.60 -10.32 10.72
C ALA A 214 7.14 -10.69 10.53
N PRO A 215 6.85 -11.89 10.01
CA PRO A 215 5.48 -12.37 9.87
C PRO A 215 4.81 -12.50 11.24
N THR A 216 3.50 -12.34 11.30
CA THR A 216 2.74 -12.57 12.53
C THR A 216 2.91 -14.02 13.00
N PRO A 217 2.69 -14.34 14.29
CA PRO A 217 2.77 -15.72 14.80
C PRO A 217 1.91 -16.70 13.99
N ARG A 218 0.72 -16.27 13.55
CA ARG A 218 -0.18 -17.08 12.72
C ARG A 218 0.42 -17.34 11.33
N MET A 219 1.01 -16.33 10.69
CA MET A 219 1.67 -16.48 9.39
C MET A 219 2.89 -17.38 9.53
N ARG A 220 3.71 -17.16 10.56
CA ARG A 220 4.88 -18.00 10.83
C ARG A 220 4.51 -19.47 11.04
N ALA A 221 3.45 -19.74 11.78
CA ALA A 221 2.99 -21.11 12.00
C ALA A 221 2.58 -21.81 10.69
N ARG A 222 1.87 -21.09 9.82
CA ARG A 222 1.51 -21.60 8.48
C ARG A 222 2.74 -21.84 7.60
N GLN A 223 3.72 -20.94 7.65
CA GLN A 223 4.99 -21.06 6.93
C GLN A 223 5.71 -22.35 7.32
N LEU A 224 5.89 -22.55 8.62
CA LEU A 224 6.59 -23.73 9.16
C LEU A 224 5.80 -25.02 8.86
N ALA A 225 4.47 -24.98 8.84
CA ALA A 225 3.66 -26.14 8.47
C ALA A 225 3.83 -26.53 6.99
N ALA A 226 4.02 -25.56 6.11
CA ALA A 226 4.21 -25.79 4.68
C ALA A 226 5.68 -26.18 4.32
N GLN A 227 6.65 -25.66 5.06
CA GLN A 227 8.08 -25.89 4.86
C GLN A 227 8.81 -25.98 6.21
N PRO A 228 8.76 -27.16 6.89
CA PRO A 228 9.32 -27.32 8.24
C PRO A 228 10.82 -27.04 8.34
N ASP A 229 11.58 -27.37 7.30
CA ASP A 229 13.03 -27.30 7.26
C ASP A 229 13.57 -25.95 6.71
N ALA A 230 12.69 -25.10 6.17
CA ALA A 230 13.02 -23.77 5.72
C ALA A 230 12.58 -22.75 6.75
N GLY A 231 13.47 -21.89 7.22
CA GLY A 231 13.06 -20.74 8.04
C GLY A 231 12.00 -19.90 7.31
N PRO A 232 11.13 -19.18 8.04
CA PRO A 232 10.10 -18.36 7.39
C PRO A 232 10.74 -17.22 6.60
N PRO A 233 10.60 -17.16 5.25
CA PRO A 233 11.07 -16.02 4.48
C PRO A 233 10.25 -14.76 4.76
N PRO A 234 10.78 -13.56 4.46
CA PRO A 234 10.04 -12.32 4.62
C PRO A 234 8.82 -12.32 3.69
N VAL A 235 7.69 -11.82 4.20
CA VAL A 235 6.43 -11.69 3.44
C VAL A 235 6.23 -10.27 2.95
N PHE A 236 6.83 -9.33 3.66
CA PHE A 236 6.59 -7.90 3.49
C PHE A 236 7.89 -7.15 3.24
N PHE A 237 7.75 -6.09 2.48
CA PHE A 237 8.83 -5.18 2.17
C PHE A 237 8.34 -3.74 2.35
N VAL A 238 9.04 -2.97 3.19
CA VAL A 238 8.70 -1.58 3.48
C VAL A 238 9.91 -0.72 3.17
N VAL A 239 9.69 0.35 2.43
CA VAL A 239 10.77 1.22 1.94
C VAL A 239 10.45 2.65 2.33
N ARG A 240 11.48 3.35 2.86
CA ARG A 240 11.48 4.81 2.98
C ARG A 240 12.38 5.41 1.93
N CYS A 241 11.85 6.45 1.29
CA CYS A 241 12.60 7.30 0.36
C CYS A 241 12.54 8.74 0.81
N ARG A 242 13.54 9.52 0.39
CA ARG A 242 13.53 10.98 0.46
C ARG A 242 13.54 11.57 -0.93
N ARG A 243 12.83 12.69 -1.09
CA ARG A 243 12.96 13.51 -2.27
C ARG A 243 14.25 14.35 -2.18
N VAL A 244 15.15 14.17 -3.12
CA VAL A 244 16.36 15.01 -3.32
C VAL A 244 16.08 16.13 -4.29
#